data_0ebb9e36e337d3aca4d001fa46c42d51
#
_entry.id   0ebb9e36e337d3aca4d001fa46c42d51
#
_cell.length_a   1.000
_cell.length_b   1.000
_cell.length_c   1.000
_cell.angle_alpha   90.00
_cell.angle_beta   90.00
_cell.angle_gamma   90.00
#
_symmetry.space_group_name_H-M   'P 1'
#
loop_
_entity.id
_entity.type
_entity.pdbx_description
1 polymer ?
#
loop_
_entity_poly.entity_id
_entity_poly.type
_entity_poly.pdbx_seq_one_letter_code
_entity_poly.pdbx_strand_id
1 'polypeptide(L)'
;LLPLESSRVAILSDNSVIMAIYVLAAMLAHKEVLLLNVHLKPNEIKNQLKQLGVTTVLHSQDRRNQLPDSMCVIEFEPLETILADRGLEDTFDWTFNDTDIAAIMNTSATTGQFKSVPLRWGQIRAHVQASQEVLGKTAKDNWLMVLPLFHVSGLSILMRSLYNGTAVTILPKYDEIK
;
A
#
# COMPACT_ATOMS: atom_id res chain seq x y z
N LEU A 1 3.42 15.20 -7.92
CA LEU A 1 2.32 14.46 -8.57
C LEU A 1 2.95 13.42 -9.48
N LEU A 2 2.63 12.15 -9.25
CA LEU A 2 3.11 11.06 -10.08
C LEU A 2 2.44 11.15 -11.46
N PRO A 3 3.16 11.41 -12.57
CA PRO A 3 2.59 11.39 -13.91
C PRO A 3 2.35 9.95 -14.32
N LEU A 4 1.36 9.32 -13.70
CA LEU A 4 1.06 7.93 -13.93
C LEU A 4 -0.12 7.85 -14.91
N GLU A 5 0.18 7.66 -16.18
CA GLU A 5 -0.83 7.36 -17.20
C GLU A 5 -1.54 6.01 -16.91
N SER A 6 -0.85 5.11 -16.21
CA SER A 6 -1.39 3.80 -15.83
C SER A 6 -2.44 3.92 -14.72
N SER A 7 -3.56 3.22 -14.88
CA SER A 7 -4.58 3.08 -13.82
C SER A 7 -4.10 2.25 -12.63
N ARG A 8 -3.00 1.50 -12.80
CA ARG A 8 -2.45 0.56 -11.80
C ARG A 8 -0.98 0.82 -11.56
N VAL A 9 -0.58 0.79 -10.29
CA VAL A 9 0.81 0.93 -9.86
C VAL A 9 1.17 -0.17 -8.87
N ALA A 10 2.43 -0.60 -8.85
CA ALA A 10 2.94 -1.48 -7.81
C ALA A 10 3.79 -0.72 -6.80
N ILE A 11 3.83 -1.21 -5.57
CA ILE A 11 4.68 -0.69 -4.51
C ILE A 11 5.51 -1.84 -3.94
N LEU A 12 6.84 -1.65 -3.87
CA LEU A 12 7.80 -2.60 -3.34
C LEU A 12 8.66 -1.93 -2.26
N SER A 13 8.36 -2.20 -1.00
CA SER A 13 9.08 -1.65 0.16
C SER A 13 8.78 -2.46 1.41
N ASP A 14 9.68 -2.41 2.39
CA ASP A 14 9.35 -2.78 3.77
C ASP A 14 8.44 -1.73 4.41
N ASN A 15 7.79 -2.11 5.52
CA ASN A 15 6.96 -1.18 6.25
C ASN A 15 7.75 0.06 6.67
N SER A 16 7.22 1.20 6.32
CA SER A 16 7.75 2.51 6.73
C SER A 16 6.65 3.57 6.63
N VAL A 17 6.86 4.70 7.28
CA VAL A 17 5.98 5.87 7.13
C VAL A 17 5.94 6.31 5.67
N ILE A 18 7.09 6.30 4.98
CA ILE A 18 7.18 6.67 3.57
C ILE A 18 6.33 5.73 2.72
N MET A 19 6.45 4.40 2.91
CA MET A 19 5.61 3.44 2.19
C MET A 19 4.12 3.70 2.41
N ALA A 20 3.70 3.96 3.65
CA ALA A 20 2.29 4.26 3.95
C ALA A 20 1.81 5.53 3.22
N ILE A 21 2.64 6.58 3.18
CA ILE A 21 2.35 7.82 2.44
C ILE A 21 2.16 7.51 0.94
N TYR A 22 3.08 6.76 0.32
CA TYR A 22 2.97 6.42 -1.11
C TYR A 22 1.77 5.52 -1.42
N VAL A 23 1.42 4.58 -0.53
CA VAL A 23 0.21 3.75 -0.66
C VAL A 23 -1.03 4.64 -0.66
N LEU A 24 -1.16 5.53 0.34
CA LEU A 24 -2.30 6.43 0.45
C LEU A 24 -2.34 7.43 -0.70
N ALA A 25 -1.20 8.03 -1.09
CA ALA A 25 -1.13 8.96 -2.21
C ALA A 25 -1.55 8.31 -3.53
N ALA A 26 -1.11 7.08 -3.81
CA ALA A 26 -1.54 6.35 -5.00
C ALA A 26 -3.04 6.03 -4.99
N MET A 27 -3.58 5.63 -3.82
CA MET A 27 -5.01 5.41 -3.66
C MET A 27 -5.82 6.68 -3.85
N LEU A 28 -5.37 7.81 -3.30
CA LEU A 28 -6.00 9.13 -3.47
C LEU A 28 -5.93 9.64 -4.92
N ALA A 29 -4.90 9.24 -5.66
CA ALA A 29 -4.79 9.47 -7.09
C ALA A 29 -5.61 8.48 -7.94
N HIS A 30 -6.56 7.77 -7.33
CA HIS A 30 -7.44 6.77 -7.97
C HIS A 30 -6.69 5.66 -8.71
N LYS A 31 -5.49 5.27 -8.20
CA LYS A 31 -4.74 4.13 -8.74
C LYS A 31 -5.11 2.84 -8.01
N GLU A 32 -5.18 1.74 -8.75
CA GLU A 32 -5.24 0.40 -8.17
C GLU A 32 -3.83 0.02 -7.69
N VAL A 33 -3.65 -0.13 -6.38
CA VAL A 33 -2.33 -0.31 -5.77
C VAL A 33 -2.02 -1.80 -5.60
N LEU A 34 -1.06 -2.30 -6.37
CA LEU A 34 -0.50 -3.65 -6.17
C LEU A 34 0.60 -3.60 -5.09
N LEU A 35 0.34 -4.22 -3.95
CA LEU A 35 1.33 -4.33 -2.86
C LEU A 35 2.16 -5.60 -3.05
N LEU A 36 3.43 -5.43 -3.42
CA LEU A 36 4.35 -6.53 -3.69
C LEU A 36 4.97 -7.06 -2.39
N ASN A 37 5.03 -8.39 -2.28
CA ASN A 37 5.73 -9.04 -1.20
C ASN A 37 7.26 -8.93 -1.40
N VAL A 38 7.95 -8.32 -0.45
CA VAL A 38 9.41 -8.07 -0.49
C VAL A 38 10.26 -9.34 -0.44
N HIS A 39 9.68 -10.48 -0.08
CA HIS A 39 10.37 -11.78 -0.03
C HIS A 39 10.33 -12.55 -1.36
N LEU A 40 9.65 -12.01 -2.38
CA LEU A 40 9.60 -12.61 -3.70
C LEU A 40 10.94 -12.46 -4.43
N LYS A 41 11.27 -13.48 -5.23
CA LYS A 41 12.42 -13.41 -6.14
C LYS A 41 12.12 -12.46 -7.30
N PRO A 42 13.14 -11.87 -7.95
CA PRO A 42 12.95 -10.95 -9.08
C PRO A 42 12.08 -11.50 -10.21
N ASN A 43 12.22 -12.77 -10.55
CA ASN A 43 11.40 -13.40 -11.57
C ASN A 43 9.92 -13.55 -11.17
N GLU A 44 9.64 -13.75 -9.88
CA GLU A 44 8.27 -13.84 -9.36
C GLU A 44 7.60 -12.47 -9.40
N ILE A 45 8.33 -11.42 -9.00
CA ILE A 45 7.88 -10.03 -9.12
C ILE A 45 7.58 -9.70 -10.59
N LYS A 46 8.53 -10.00 -11.51
CA LYS A 46 8.35 -9.79 -12.95
C LYS A 46 7.10 -10.47 -13.48
N ASN A 47 6.85 -11.70 -13.09
CA ASN A 47 5.68 -12.47 -13.53
C ASN A 47 4.38 -11.85 -13.00
N GLN A 48 4.32 -11.41 -11.73
CA GLN A 48 3.16 -10.73 -11.16
C GLN A 48 2.86 -9.41 -11.89
N LEU A 49 3.88 -8.59 -12.10
CA LEU A 49 3.74 -7.31 -12.81
C LEU A 49 3.20 -7.53 -14.24
N LYS A 50 3.77 -8.50 -14.96
CA LYS A 50 3.31 -8.87 -16.31
C LYS A 50 1.87 -9.39 -16.32
N GLN A 51 1.52 -10.29 -15.40
CA GLN A 51 0.18 -10.87 -15.32
C GLN A 51 -0.90 -9.82 -15.05
N LEU A 52 -0.57 -8.80 -14.27
CA LEU A 52 -1.50 -7.72 -13.88
C LEU A 52 -1.39 -6.49 -14.78
N GLY A 53 -0.54 -6.50 -15.80
CA GLY A 53 -0.36 -5.37 -16.73
C GLY A 53 0.21 -4.13 -16.03
N VAL A 54 0.99 -4.30 -14.95
CA VAL A 54 1.60 -3.18 -14.23
C VAL A 54 2.90 -2.80 -14.90
N THR A 55 3.04 -1.52 -15.25
CA THR A 55 4.21 -0.97 -15.93
C THR A 55 5.05 -0.04 -15.05
N THR A 56 4.49 0.44 -13.95
CA THR A 56 5.15 1.39 -13.04
C THR A 56 5.25 0.81 -11.64
N VAL A 57 6.44 0.89 -11.05
CA VAL A 57 6.72 0.42 -9.69
C VAL A 57 7.34 1.55 -8.87
N LEU A 58 6.73 1.85 -7.73
CA LEU A 58 7.26 2.71 -6.69
C LEU A 58 8.04 1.85 -5.69
N HIS A 59 9.23 2.25 -5.29
CA HIS A 59 10.07 1.40 -4.45
C HIS A 59 10.96 2.17 -3.48
N SER A 60 11.32 1.54 -2.37
CA SER A 60 12.41 2.02 -1.53
C SER A 60 13.77 1.70 -2.15
N GLN A 61 14.77 2.54 -1.88
CA GLN A 61 16.11 2.45 -2.48
C GLN A 61 16.73 1.04 -2.37
N ASP A 62 16.59 0.41 -1.22
CA ASP A 62 17.14 -0.92 -0.94
C ASP A 62 16.48 -2.06 -1.74
N ARG A 63 15.33 -1.80 -2.41
CA ARG A 63 14.57 -2.77 -3.20
C ARG A 63 14.77 -2.68 -4.70
N ARG A 64 15.53 -1.69 -5.19
CA ARG A 64 15.79 -1.49 -6.63
C ARG A 64 16.29 -2.74 -7.35
N ASN A 65 17.20 -3.48 -6.73
CA ASN A 65 17.82 -4.68 -7.31
C ASN A 65 16.87 -5.87 -7.51
N GLN A 66 15.66 -5.81 -6.93
CA GLN A 66 14.63 -6.84 -7.14
C GLN A 66 13.77 -6.56 -8.36
N LEU A 67 13.90 -5.39 -8.98
CA LEU A 67 13.05 -4.94 -10.09
C LEU A 67 13.76 -5.11 -11.44
N PRO A 68 13.01 -5.47 -12.51
CA PRO A 68 13.55 -5.54 -13.86
C PRO A 68 14.00 -4.17 -14.38
N ASP A 69 15.09 -4.14 -15.15
CA ASP A 69 15.60 -2.88 -15.74
C ASP A 69 14.66 -2.28 -16.79
N SER A 70 13.80 -3.09 -17.39
CA SER A 70 12.86 -2.66 -18.44
C SER A 70 11.58 -1.99 -17.90
N MET A 71 11.45 -1.80 -16.59
CA MET A 71 10.28 -1.22 -15.96
C MET A 71 10.46 0.28 -15.72
N CYS A 72 9.35 1.04 -15.74
CA CYS A 72 9.33 2.38 -15.18
C CYS A 72 9.37 2.25 -13.65
N VAL A 73 10.48 2.64 -13.04
CA VAL A 73 10.68 2.58 -11.60
C VAL A 73 10.85 3.98 -11.04
N ILE A 74 10.18 4.23 -9.92
CA ILE A 74 10.22 5.52 -9.22
C ILE A 74 10.64 5.24 -7.79
N GLU A 75 11.81 5.76 -7.41
CA GLU A 75 12.31 5.65 -6.05
C GLU A 75 11.53 6.59 -5.12
N PHE A 76 11.31 6.15 -3.88
CA PHE A 76 10.70 6.99 -2.87
C PHE A 76 11.57 8.20 -2.55
N GLU A 77 10.97 9.37 -2.52
CA GLU A 77 11.62 10.56 -2.01
C GLU A 77 11.84 10.46 -0.49
N PRO A 78 12.92 11.06 0.03
CA PRO A 78 13.11 11.17 1.47
C PRO A 78 11.93 11.87 2.18
N LEU A 79 11.64 11.47 3.40
CA LEU A 79 10.51 12.01 4.17
C LEU A 79 10.59 13.53 4.32
N GLU A 80 11.81 14.06 4.50
CA GLU A 80 12.07 15.50 4.62
C GLU A 80 11.66 16.25 3.35
N THR A 81 11.94 15.67 2.18
CA THR A 81 11.53 16.23 0.88
C THR A 81 10.02 16.25 0.74
N ILE A 82 9.36 15.12 1.07
CA ILE A 82 7.89 15.02 1.02
C ILE A 82 7.24 16.04 1.95
N LEU A 83 7.77 16.22 3.16
CA LEU A 83 7.22 17.15 4.16
C LEU A 83 7.53 18.63 3.84
N ALA A 84 8.59 18.92 3.10
CA ALA A 84 8.96 20.27 2.68
C ALA A 84 8.09 20.78 1.52
N ASP A 85 7.54 19.87 0.72
CA ASP A 85 6.65 20.22 -0.40
C ASP A 85 5.26 20.62 0.13
N ARG A 86 5.08 21.94 0.34
CA ARG A 86 3.82 22.53 0.80
C ARG A 86 2.95 23.06 -0.36
N GLY A 87 3.30 22.75 -1.60
CA GLY A 87 2.76 23.40 -2.80
C GLY A 87 1.40 22.90 -3.27
N LEU A 88 0.74 21.98 -2.58
CA LEU A 88 -0.49 21.39 -3.06
C LEU A 88 -1.71 21.88 -2.26
N GLU A 89 -2.20 23.06 -2.63
CA GLU A 89 -3.61 23.46 -2.41
C GLU A 89 -4.54 22.81 -3.44
N ASP A 90 -4.18 21.67 -3.99
CA ASP A 90 -5.01 20.99 -4.97
C ASP A 90 -6.24 20.38 -4.29
N THR A 91 -7.39 20.69 -4.85
CA THR A 91 -8.66 20.05 -4.48
C THR A 91 -8.61 18.59 -4.92
N PHE A 92 -8.28 17.68 -3.98
CA PHE A 92 -8.35 16.25 -4.25
C PHE A 92 -9.81 15.81 -4.32
N ASP A 93 -10.12 14.96 -5.31
CA ASP A 93 -11.38 14.23 -5.33
C ASP A 93 -11.32 13.08 -4.31
N TRP A 94 -12.04 13.24 -3.21
CA TRP A 94 -12.16 12.26 -2.13
C TRP A 94 -13.30 11.26 -2.34
N THR A 95 -13.94 11.30 -3.50
CA THR A 95 -15.07 10.42 -3.81
C THR A 95 -14.58 9.10 -4.38
N PHE A 96 -14.84 8.00 -3.67
CA PHE A 96 -14.52 6.65 -4.10
C PHE A 96 -15.78 5.81 -4.20
N ASN A 97 -15.97 5.14 -5.35
CA ASN A 97 -17.06 4.20 -5.50
C ASN A 97 -16.75 2.88 -4.78
N ASP A 98 -17.75 2.27 -4.17
CA ASP A 98 -17.61 0.99 -3.48
C ASP A 98 -17.10 -0.15 -4.37
N THR A 99 -17.33 -0.05 -5.66
CA THR A 99 -16.92 -1.04 -6.67
C THR A 99 -15.49 -0.87 -7.14
N ASP A 100 -14.86 0.30 -6.94
CA ASP A 100 -13.52 0.58 -7.41
C ASP A 100 -12.48 -0.21 -6.61
N ILE A 101 -11.43 -0.66 -7.30
CA ILE A 101 -10.35 -1.41 -6.70
C ILE A 101 -9.39 -0.41 -6.03
N ALA A 102 -9.22 -0.53 -4.73
CA ALA A 102 -8.27 0.26 -3.95
C ALA A 102 -6.89 -0.40 -3.94
N ALA A 103 -6.84 -1.71 -3.69
CA ALA A 103 -5.60 -2.47 -3.62
C ALA A 103 -5.73 -3.85 -4.23
N ILE A 104 -4.60 -4.42 -4.65
CA ILE A 104 -4.48 -5.80 -5.10
C ILE A 104 -3.48 -6.51 -4.19
N MET A 105 -3.93 -7.59 -3.58
CA MET A 105 -3.14 -8.43 -2.70
C MET A 105 -2.84 -9.76 -3.36
N ASN A 106 -1.61 -10.22 -3.24
CA ASN A 106 -1.25 -11.54 -3.74
C ASN A 106 -1.21 -12.54 -2.61
N THR A 107 -1.90 -13.67 -2.79
CA THR A 107 -1.84 -14.81 -1.87
C THR A 107 -0.87 -15.85 -2.42
N SER A 108 -0.09 -16.49 -1.53
CA SER A 108 0.71 -17.65 -1.91
C SER A 108 -0.23 -18.80 -2.23
N ALA A 109 -0.27 -19.22 -3.50
CA ALA A 109 -1.00 -20.42 -3.85
C ALA A 109 -0.13 -21.65 -3.57
N THR A 110 -0.71 -22.67 -3.00
CA THR A 110 -0.09 -24.01 -2.80
C THR A 110 0.31 -24.68 -4.12
N THR A 111 -0.16 -24.15 -5.26
CA THR A 111 0.07 -24.66 -6.63
C THR A 111 1.18 -23.92 -7.37
N GLY A 112 1.92 -23.00 -6.70
CA GLY A 112 3.01 -22.23 -7.35
C GLY A 112 2.54 -21.08 -8.25
N GLN A 113 1.23 -20.89 -8.43
CA GLN A 113 0.68 -19.73 -9.14
C GLN A 113 0.14 -18.70 -8.14
N PHE A 114 0.55 -17.45 -8.30
CA PHE A 114 0.02 -16.36 -7.46
C PHE A 114 -1.44 -16.11 -7.77
N LYS A 115 -2.23 -15.97 -6.70
CA LYS A 115 -3.62 -15.55 -6.80
C LYS A 115 -3.71 -14.08 -6.40
N SER A 116 -4.07 -13.23 -7.35
CA SER A 116 -4.25 -11.80 -7.10
C SER A 116 -5.71 -11.54 -6.71
N VAL A 117 -5.90 -10.97 -5.53
CA VAL A 117 -7.21 -10.68 -4.95
C VAL A 117 -7.40 -9.17 -4.93
N PRO A 118 -8.32 -8.61 -5.72
CA PRO A 118 -8.66 -7.20 -5.65
C PRO A 118 -9.47 -6.91 -4.38
N LEU A 119 -9.08 -5.87 -3.67
CA LEU A 119 -9.81 -5.29 -2.54
C LEU A 119 -10.49 -4.00 -3.02
N ARG A 120 -11.80 -3.96 -2.90
CA ARG A 120 -12.62 -2.82 -3.29
C ARG A 120 -12.82 -1.87 -2.12
N TRP A 121 -13.07 -0.59 -2.42
CA TRP A 121 -13.33 0.42 -1.39
C TRP A 121 -14.49 0.05 -0.48
N GLY A 122 -15.59 -0.51 -1.03
CA GLY A 122 -16.72 -0.98 -0.24
C GLY A 122 -16.36 -2.09 0.76
N GLN A 123 -15.45 -3.01 0.38
CA GLN A 123 -14.96 -4.07 1.27
C GLN A 123 -14.10 -3.50 2.40
N ILE A 124 -13.21 -2.54 2.09
CA ILE A 124 -12.39 -1.83 3.09
C ILE A 124 -13.30 -1.11 4.08
N ARG A 125 -14.29 -0.36 3.59
CA ARG A 125 -15.25 0.39 4.41
C ARG A 125 -16.04 -0.53 5.33
N ALA A 126 -16.60 -1.61 4.80
CA ALA A 126 -17.34 -2.61 5.59
C ALA A 126 -16.46 -3.25 6.67
N HIS A 127 -15.20 -3.57 6.33
CA HIS A 127 -14.23 -4.10 7.30
C HIS A 127 -13.94 -3.10 8.43
N VAL A 128 -13.73 -1.83 8.11
CA VAL A 128 -13.49 -0.79 9.12
C VAL A 128 -14.69 -0.62 10.03
N GLN A 129 -15.91 -0.57 9.48
CA GLN A 129 -17.14 -0.44 10.25
C GLN A 129 -17.33 -1.62 11.22
N ALA A 130 -17.24 -2.85 10.72
CA ALA A 130 -17.35 -4.05 11.57
C ALA A 130 -16.26 -4.09 12.66
N SER A 131 -15.05 -3.64 12.33
CA SER A 131 -13.96 -3.54 13.31
C SER A 131 -14.25 -2.51 14.41
N GLN A 132 -14.91 -1.39 14.08
CA GLN A 132 -15.31 -0.38 15.07
C GLN A 132 -16.36 -0.90 16.04
N GLU A 133 -17.31 -1.70 15.58
CA GLU A 133 -18.33 -2.32 16.41
C GLU A 133 -17.74 -3.24 17.49
N VAL A 134 -16.68 -3.97 17.15
CA VAL A 134 -16.06 -4.95 18.05
C VAL A 134 -14.98 -4.32 18.94
N LEU A 135 -14.11 -3.51 18.37
CA LEU A 135 -12.92 -2.96 19.04
C LEU A 135 -13.16 -1.57 19.60
N GLY A 136 -14.26 -0.93 19.18
CA GLY A 136 -14.49 0.48 19.47
C GLY A 136 -13.52 1.40 18.74
N LYS A 137 -13.64 2.71 18.99
CA LYS A 137 -12.68 3.72 18.58
C LYS A 137 -12.68 4.89 19.54
N THR A 138 -11.53 5.46 19.78
CA THR A 138 -11.35 6.75 20.47
C THR A 138 -10.36 7.61 19.71
N ALA A 139 -10.46 8.94 19.84
CA ALA A 139 -9.53 9.86 19.18
C ALA A 139 -8.08 9.73 19.71
N LYS A 140 -7.89 9.00 20.82
CA LYS A 140 -6.58 8.77 21.44
C LYS A 140 -5.95 7.43 21.01
N ASP A 141 -6.65 6.65 20.21
CA ASP A 141 -6.11 5.35 19.77
C ASP A 141 -4.84 5.57 18.93
N ASN A 142 -3.88 4.70 19.17
CA ASN A 142 -2.66 4.59 18.39
C ASN A 142 -2.42 3.11 18.07
N TRP A 143 -2.66 2.74 16.83
CA TRP A 143 -2.52 1.35 16.38
C TRP A 143 -1.07 1.02 16.05
N LEU A 144 -0.58 -0.11 16.57
CA LEU A 144 0.74 -0.61 16.24
C LEU A 144 0.67 -1.47 14.98
N MET A 145 1.34 -1.02 13.91
CA MET A 145 1.45 -1.74 12.64
C MET A 145 2.81 -2.41 12.52
N VAL A 146 2.86 -3.69 12.89
CA VAL A 146 4.04 -4.58 12.74
C VAL A 146 3.84 -5.60 11.61
N LEU A 147 2.60 -5.75 11.15
CA LEU A 147 2.27 -6.65 10.05
C LEU A 147 2.55 -5.97 8.71
N PRO A 148 3.11 -6.69 7.72
CA PRO A 148 3.48 -6.09 6.44
C PRO A 148 2.28 -5.49 5.70
N LEU A 149 2.47 -4.32 5.10
CA LEU A 149 1.45 -3.66 4.27
C LEU A 149 1.05 -4.48 3.04
N PHE A 150 1.93 -5.35 2.53
CA PHE A 150 1.60 -6.26 1.44
C PHE A 150 0.73 -7.46 1.87
N HIS A 151 0.34 -7.54 3.15
CA HIS A 151 -0.70 -8.44 3.65
C HIS A 151 -1.94 -7.65 4.05
N VAL A 152 -3.12 -8.26 3.88
CA VAL A 152 -4.40 -7.64 4.20
C VAL A 152 -4.47 -7.14 5.65
N SER A 153 -3.83 -7.82 6.58
CA SER A 153 -3.79 -7.44 8.00
C SER A 153 -3.06 -6.11 8.23
N GLY A 154 -1.90 -5.89 7.58
CA GLY A 154 -1.18 -4.61 7.67
C GLY A 154 -1.97 -3.47 7.02
N LEU A 155 -2.48 -3.70 5.80
CA LEU A 155 -3.31 -2.72 5.12
C LEU A 155 -4.57 -2.38 5.94
N SER A 156 -5.19 -3.36 6.59
CA SER A 156 -6.38 -3.15 7.43
C SER A 156 -6.11 -2.23 8.62
N ILE A 157 -4.93 -2.31 9.24
CA ILE A 157 -4.53 -1.40 10.33
C ILE A 157 -4.42 0.02 9.80
N LEU A 158 -3.72 0.20 8.67
CA LEU A 158 -3.56 1.52 8.05
C LEU A 158 -4.90 2.14 7.69
N MET A 159 -5.76 1.39 7.00
CA MET A 159 -7.07 1.88 6.57
C MET A 159 -8.00 2.19 7.75
N ARG A 160 -7.96 1.38 8.82
CA ARG A 160 -8.72 1.66 10.04
C ARG A 160 -8.29 2.98 10.69
N SER A 161 -6.98 3.19 10.81
CA SER A 161 -6.47 4.44 11.38
C SER A 161 -6.87 5.65 10.52
N LEU A 162 -6.77 5.54 9.20
CA LEU A 162 -7.19 6.59 8.28
C LEU A 162 -8.68 6.94 8.44
N TYR A 163 -9.57 5.94 8.35
CA TYR A 163 -11.01 6.16 8.44
C TYR A 163 -11.47 6.65 9.82
N ASN A 164 -10.75 6.28 10.88
CA ASN A 164 -11.07 6.69 12.24
C ASN A 164 -10.41 8.02 12.65
N GLY A 165 -9.49 8.54 11.85
CA GLY A 165 -8.71 9.73 12.21
C GLY A 165 -7.82 9.48 13.43
N THR A 166 -7.28 8.26 13.58
CA THR A 166 -6.44 7.85 14.71
C THR A 166 -4.98 7.70 14.28
N ALA A 167 -4.08 7.72 15.27
CA ALA A 167 -2.65 7.54 15.00
C ALA A 167 -2.32 6.08 14.65
N VAL A 168 -1.23 5.90 13.90
CA VAL A 168 -0.60 4.60 13.66
C VAL A 168 0.89 4.69 13.88
N THR A 169 1.44 3.77 14.68
CA THR A 169 2.89 3.58 14.85
C THR A 169 3.32 2.46 13.93
N ILE A 170 4.24 2.75 13.00
CA ILE A 170 4.70 1.80 11.98
C ILE A 170 6.08 1.29 12.33
N LEU A 171 6.23 -0.01 12.43
CA LEU A 171 7.52 -0.68 12.60
C LEU A 171 7.87 -1.48 11.35
N PRO A 172 9.16 -1.52 10.94
CA PRO A 172 9.60 -2.26 9.75
C PRO A 172 9.30 -3.76 9.83
N LYS A 173 9.44 -4.32 11.01
CA LYS A 173 9.17 -5.73 11.34
C LYS A 173 8.85 -5.89 12.81
N TYR A 174 8.19 -6.99 13.13
CA TYR A 174 8.08 -7.45 14.51
C TYR A 174 9.44 -7.96 14.97
N ASP A 175 9.94 -7.43 16.08
CA ASP A 175 11.14 -7.91 16.76
C ASP A 175 10.76 -8.21 18.21
N GLU A 176 10.89 -9.47 18.62
CA GLU A 176 10.68 -9.83 20.02
C GLU A 176 11.79 -9.17 20.85
N ILE A 177 11.39 -8.24 21.69
CA ILE A 177 12.28 -7.70 22.71
C ILE A 177 12.54 -8.88 23.66
N LYS A 178 13.77 -9.43 23.59
CA LYS A 178 14.24 -10.44 24.52
C LYS A 178 14.49 -9.82 25.89
#